data_f344bc82d432758f766562c410f554cb
#
_entry.id   f344bc82d432758f766562c410f554cb
#
_cell.length_a   1.000
_cell.length_b   1.000
_cell.length_c   1.000
_cell.angle_alpha   90.00
_cell.angle_beta   90.00
_cell.angle_gamma   90.00
#
_symmetry.space_group_name_H-M   'P 1'
#
loop_
_entity.id
_entity.type
_entity.pdbx_description
1 polymer ?
#
loop_
_entity_poly.entity_id
_entity_poly.type
_entity_poly.pdbx_seq_one_letter_code
_entity_poly.pdbx_strand_id
1 'polypeptide(L)'
;MTLGMVFYGFKNHPDRYIITGLLLIIATLISCIPVITGAVLFFVLDKSPAAIAVLVILGIVSTILAVFVQMWYALALYLLLDHPQMKARESLKISRQIMKGNKGRLFYIYLSFIGLQILCMLSLGIGSLWVYPYQSQTLVIFYLDVVGEIPSNIS
;
A
#
# COMPACT_ATOMS: atom_id res chain seq x y z
N MET A 1 -14.28 9.90 19.62
CA MET A 1 -13.78 8.60 19.14
C MET A 1 -13.39 7.79 20.37
N THR A 2 -14.15 6.75 20.67
CA THR A 2 -13.88 5.87 21.82
C THR A 2 -12.81 4.84 21.43
N LEU A 3 -11.79 4.65 22.26
CA LEU A 3 -10.75 3.61 22.12
C LEU A 3 -11.33 2.23 21.76
N GLY A 4 -12.57 1.95 22.15
CA GLY A 4 -13.30 0.73 21.79
C GLY A 4 -13.54 0.53 20.30
N MET A 5 -13.61 1.58 19.49
CA MET A 5 -13.78 1.46 18.04
C MET A 5 -12.49 0.97 17.34
N VAL A 6 -11.33 1.32 17.87
CA VAL A 6 -10.03 0.87 17.33
C VAL A 6 -9.85 -0.64 17.52
N PHE A 7 -10.37 -1.18 18.63
CA PHE A 7 -10.28 -2.61 18.95
C PHE A 7 -11.47 -3.44 18.46
N TYR A 8 -12.50 -2.81 17.91
CA TYR A 8 -13.70 -3.51 17.43
C TYR A 8 -13.38 -4.49 16.30
N GLY A 9 -12.50 -4.11 15.38
CA GLY A 9 -12.03 -4.96 14.30
C GLY A 9 -11.21 -6.16 14.80
N PHE A 10 -10.45 -6.01 15.88
CA PHE A 10 -9.67 -7.09 16.48
C PHE A 10 -10.53 -8.09 17.26
N LYS A 11 -11.69 -7.69 17.74
CA LYS A 11 -12.60 -8.53 18.53
C LYS A 11 -13.54 -9.39 17.67
N ASN A 12 -13.88 -8.92 16.47
CA ASN A 12 -14.76 -9.62 15.53
C ASN A 12 -13.95 -10.08 14.30
N HIS A 13 -13.56 -11.37 14.27
CA HIS A 13 -12.86 -12.03 13.16
C HIS A 13 -11.46 -11.48 12.83
N PRO A 14 -10.51 -11.50 13.78
CA PRO A 14 -9.13 -11.04 13.57
C PRO A 14 -8.41 -11.81 12.45
N ASP A 15 -8.82 -13.06 12.21
CA ASP A 15 -8.31 -13.95 11.15
C ASP A 15 -8.37 -13.31 9.76
N ARG A 16 -9.42 -12.57 9.44
CA ARG A 16 -9.58 -11.93 8.11
C ARG A 16 -8.63 -10.76 7.91
N TYR A 17 -8.43 -9.94 8.95
CA TYR A 17 -7.45 -8.83 8.88
C TYR A 17 -6.03 -9.36 8.77
N ILE A 18 -5.71 -10.41 9.53
CA ILE A 18 -4.40 -11.09 9.47
C ILE A 18 -4.18 -11.69 8.08
N ILE A 19 -5.18 -12.39 7.52
CA ILE A 19 -5.08 -12.97 6.17
C ILE A 19 -4.91 -11.88 5.11
N THR A 20 -5.66 -10.79 5.19
CA THR A 20 -5.53 -9.66 4.24
C THR A 20 -4.15 -9.02 4.35
N GLY A 21 -3.68 -8.77 5.57
CA GLY A 21 -2.33 -8.25 5.82
C GLY A 21 -1.23 -9.20 5.31
N LEU A 22 -1.38 -10.51 5.56
CA LEU A 22 -0.44 -11.52 5.08
C LEU A 22 -0.40 -11.57 3.54
N LEU A 23 -1.55 -11.49 2.87
CA LEU A 23 -1.61 -11.45 1.40
C LEU A 23 -0.94 -10.19 0.85
N LEU A 24 -1.09 -9.04 1.52
CA LEU A 24 -0.40 -7.80 1.15
C LEU A 24 1.11 -7.91 1.33
N ILE A 25 1.56 -8.51 2.44
CA ILE A 25 2.98 -8.75 2.70
C ILE A 25 3.55 -9.67 1.62
N ILE A 26 2.87 -10.76 1.28
CA ILE A 26 3.30 -11.68 0.22
C ILE A 26 3.38 -10.96 -1.12
N ALA A 27 2.38 -10.16 -1.49
CA ALA A 27 2.38 -9.39 -2.73
C ALA A 27 3.54 -8.38 -2.79
N THR A 28 3.86 -7.75 -1.67
CA THR A 28 5.01 -6.83 -1.56
C THR A 28 6.34 -7.59 -1.65
N LEU A 29 6.48 -8.73 -1.00
CA LEU A 29 7.67 -9.58 -1.10
C LEU A 29 7.92 -10.06 -2.53
N ILE A 30 6.88 -10.44 -3.27
CA ILE A 30 6.97 -10.79 -4.69
C ILE A 30 7.51 -9.61 -5.50
N SER A 31 7.06 -8.38 -5.19
CA SER A 31 7.55 -7.17 -5.84
C SER A 31 9.04 -6.86 -5.55
N CYS A 32 9.61 -7.43 -4.49
CA CYS A 32 11.03 -7.31 -4.15
C CYS A 32 11.93 -8.31 -4.90
N ILE A 33 11.37 -9.31 -5.59
CA ILE A 33 12.15 -10.34 -6.32
C ILE A 33 13.15 -9.70 -7.29
N PRO A 34 12.80 -8.70 -8.13
CA PRO A 34 13.77 -8.12 -9.07
C PRO A 34 14.98 -7.49 -8.38
N VAL A 35 14.78 -6.80 -7.24
CA VAL A 35 15.91 -6.17 -6.54
C VAL A 35 16.80 -7.22 -5.87
N ILE A 36 16.22 -8.29 -5.34
CA ILE A 36 16.99 -9.41 -4.77
C ILE A 36 17.83 -10.07 -5.86
N THR A 37 17.25 -10.32 -7.05
CA THR A 37 17.97 -10.86 -8.20
C THR A 37 19.12 -9.94 -8.62
N GLY A 38 18.89 -8.62 -8.68
CA GLY A 38 19.94 -7.65 -8.98
C GLY A 38 21.06 -7.64 -7.95
N ALA A 39 20.73 -7.77 -6.66
CA ALA A 39 21.72 -7.85 -5.59
C ALA A 39 22.59 -9.12 -5.69
N VAL A 40 21.98 -10.26 -5.97
CA VAL A 40 22.72 -11.52 -6.18
C VAL A 40 23.66 -11.39 -7.37
N LEU A 41 23.20 -10.88 -8.51
CA LEU A 41 24.03 -10.64 -9.70
C LEU A 41 25.19 -9.69 -9.42
N PHE A 42 24.98 -8.65 -8.62
CA PHE A 42 26.02 -7.69 -8.21
C PHE A 42 27.15 -8.39 -7.45
N PHE A 43 26.83 -9.33 -6.56
CA PHE A 43 27.85 -10.09 -5.84
C PHE A 43 28.53 -11.15 -6.71
N VAL A 44 27.79 -11.78 -7.63
CA VAL A 44 28.34 -12.84 -8.52
C VAL A 44 29.23 -12.27 -9.62
N LEU A 45 28.91 -11.08 -10.16
CA LEU A 45 29.63 -10.42 -11.25
C LEU A 45 30.75 -9.49 -10.75
N ASP A 46 31.30 -9.77 -9.59
CA ASP A 46 32.49 -9.11 -9.03
C ASP A 46 32.41 -7.57 -8.99
N LYS A 47 31.22 -7.03 -8.68
CA LYS A 47 30.95 -5.59 -8.53
C LYS A 47 31.30 -4.76 -9.78
N SER A 48 31.20 -5.36 -10.95
CA SER A 48 31.49 -4.68 -12.22
C SER A 48 30.52 -3.50 -12.45
N PRO A 49 30.91 -2.46 -13.22
CA PRO A 49 30.01 -1.35 -13.56
C PRO A 49 28.71 -1.81 -14.22
N ALA A 50 28.75 -2.89 -15.00
CA ALA A 50 27.56 -3.49 -15.61
C ALA A 50 26.63 -4.09 -14.54
N ALA A 51 27.17 -4.75 -13.50
CA ALA A 51 26.37 -5.28 -12.40
C ALA A 51 25.66 -4.18 -11.60
N ILE A 52 26.33 -3.04 -11.40
CA ILE A 52 25.73 -1.85 -10.75
C ILE A 52 24.57 -1.32 -11.59
N ALA A 53 24.73 -1.19 -12.91
CA ALA A 53 23.65 -0.73 -13.79
C ALA A 53 22.45 -1.66 -13.75
N VAL A 54 22.66 -2.98 -13.79
CA VAL A 54 21.59 -3.99 -13.66
C VAL A 54 20.88 -3.89 -12.31
N LEU A 55 21.61 -3.74 -11.20
CA LEU A 55 21.05 -3.58 -9.87
C LEU A 55 20.15 -2.34 -9.78
N VAL A 56 20.60 -1.21 -10.33
CA VAL A 56 19.83 0.04 -10.36
C VAL A 56 18.54 -0.11 -11.17
N ILE A 57 18.63 -0.70 -12.37
CA ILE A 57 17.46 -0.92 -13.25
C ILE A 57 16.46 -1.84 -12.56
N LEU A 58 16.89 -2.97 -12.01
CA LEU A 58 16.02 -3.92 -11.31
C LEU A 58 15.45 -3.32 -10.02
N GLY A 59 16.20 -2.45 -9.34
CA GLY A 59 15.70 -1.69 -8.19
C GLY A 59 14.57 -0.72 -8.56
N ILE A 60 14.71 -0.01 -9.67
CA ILE A 60 13.66 0.90 -10.19
C ILE A 60 12.41 0.08 -10.57
N VAL A 61 12.58 -1.02 -11.30
CA VAL A 61 11.46 -1.92 -11.67
C VAL A 61 10.74 -2.45 -10.43
N SER A 62 11.50 -2.91 -9.42
CA SER A 62 10.94 -3.40 -8.16
C SER A 62 10.13 -2.32 -7.43
N THR A 63 10.66 -1.10 -7.37
CA THR A 63 9.97 0.03 -6.75
C THR A 63 8.67 0.36 -7.46
N ILE A 64 8.68 0.41 -8.79
CA ILE A 64 7.48 0.65 -9.61
C ILE A 64 6.43 -0.43 -9.34
N LEU A 65 6.82 -1.71 -9.36
CA LEU A 65 5.92 -2.83 -9.08
C LEU A 65 5.33 -2.74 -7.67
N ALA A 66 6.15 -2.43 -6.66
CA ALA A 66 5.69 -2.28 -5.28
C ALA A 66 4.66 -1.14 -5.15
N VAL A 67 4.90 0.01 -5.80
CA VAL A 67 3.95 1.13 -5.82
C VAL A 67 2.62 0.71 -6.46
N PHE A 68 2.64 0.01 -7.59
CA PHE A 68 1.42 -0.48 -8.23
C PHE A 68 0.63 -1.45 -7.35
N VAL A 69 1.32 -2.37 -6.68
CA VAL A 69 0.71 -3.31 -5.72
C VAL A 69 0.08 -2.55 -4.56
N GLN A 70 0.79 -1.61 -3.96
CA GLN A 70 0.27 -0.75 -2.89
C GLN A 70 -0.97 0.02 -3.32
N MET A 71 -0.97 0.62 -4.51
CA MET A 71 -2.11 1.35 -5.05
C MET A 71 -3.33 0.45 -5.29
N TRP A 72 -3.12 -0.77 -5.80
CA TRP A 72 -4.25 -1.68 -6.07
C TRP A 72 -4.94 -2.19 -4.81
N TYR A 73 -4.21 -2.30 -3.72
CA TYR A 73 -4.69 -2.88 -2.48
C TYR A 73 -4.84 -1.88 -1.33
N ALA A 74 -4.59 -0.59 -1.61
CA ALA A 74 -4.67 0.47 -0.60
C ALA A 74 -6.00 0.51 0.14
N LEU A 75 -7.11 0.24 -0.56
CA LEU A 75 -8.45 0.29 0.00
C LEU A 75 -8.94 -1.04 0.60
N ALA A 76 -8.21 -2.14 0.42
CA ALA A 76 -8.66 -3.46 0.85
C ALA A 76 -8.92 -3.55 2.36
N LEU A 77 -8.07 -2.93 3.16
CA LEU A 77 -8.24 -2.87 4.62
C LEU A 77 -9.43 -2.02 5.03
N TYR A 78 -9.65 -0.89 4.37
CA TYR A 78 -10.80 -0.01 4.64
C TYR A 78 -12.13 -0.69 4.28
N LEU A 79 -12.17 -1.41 3.14
CA LEU A 79 -13.33 -2.23 2.75
C LEU A 79 -13.65 -3.32 3.77
N LEU A 80 -12.62 -3.93 4.35
CA LEU A 80 -12.81 -4.97 5.34
C LEU A 80 -13.29 -4.42 6.69
N LEU A 81 -12.89 -3.17 7.04
CA LEU A 81 -13.38 -2.47 8.23
C LEU A 81 -14.84 -2.07 8.08
N ASP A 82 -15.24 -1.65 6.88
CA ASP A 82 -16.60 -1.21 6.57
C ASP A 82 -17.54 -2.41 6.44
N HIS A 83 -17.05 -3.52 5.88
CA HIS A 83 -17.80 -4.76 5.66
C HIS A 83 -17.13 -5.97 6.33
N PRO A 84 -17.28 -6.15 7.66
CA PRO A 84 -16.61 -7.24 8.41
C PRO A 84 -16.99 -8.65 7.96
N GLN A 85 -18.12 -8.81 7.27
CA GLN A 85 -18.60 -10.09 6.74
C GLN A 85 -17.88 -10.52 5.45
N MET A 86 -17.19 -9.58 4.79
CA MET A 86 -16.49 -9.81 3.53
C MET A 86 -15.26 -10.71 3.71
N LYS A 87 -15.00 -11.58 2.74
CA LYS A 87 -13.80 -12.41 2.74
C LYS A 87 -12.58 -11.59 2.31
N ALA A 88 -11.38 -11.89 2.87
CA ALA A 88 -10.15 -11.21 2.55
C ALA A 88 -9.84 -11.13 1.03
N ARG A 89 -10.08 -12.22 0.29
CA ARG A 89 -9.90 -12.25 -1.17
C ARG A 89 -10.88 -11.36 -1.92
N GLU A 90 -12.08 -11.22 -1.39
CA GLU A 90 -13.14 -10.41 -1.97
C GLU A 90 -12.84 -8.92 -1.79
N SER A 91 -12.38 -8.50 -0.59
CA SER A 91 -11.93 -7.13 -0.33
C SER A 91 -10.78 -6.71 -1.25
N LEU A 92 -9.81 -7.61 -1.49
CA LEU A 92 -8.71 -7.37 -2.43
C LEU A 92 -9.21 -7.23 -3.88
N LYS A 93 -10.17 -8.07 -4.29
CA LYS A 93 -10.75 -8.01 -5.64
C LYS A 93 -11.51 -6.72 -5.87
N ILE A 94 -12.35 -6.32 -4.90
CA ILE A 94 -13.14 -5.09 -4.98
C ILE A 94 -12.24 -3.87 -4.91
N SER A 95 -11.26 -3.83 -4.01
CA SER A 95 -10.25 -2.76 -3.95
C SER A 95 -9.57 -2.55 -5.31
N ARG A 96 -9.17 -3.65 -5.97
CA ARG A 96 -8.57 -3.59 -7.30
C ARG A 96 -9.53 -3.07 -8.37
N GLN A 97 -10.82 -3.41 -8.29
CA GLN A 97 -11.84 -2.90 -9.22
C GLN A 97 -12.07 -1.41 -9.04
N ILE A 98 -12.24 -0.96 -7.81
CA ILE A 98 -12.42 0.45 -7.46
C ILE A 98 -11.21 1.28 -7.92
N MET A 99 -10.01 0.75 -7.70
CA MET A 99 -8.77 1.41 -8.12
C MET A 99 -8.58 1.49 -9.64
N LYS A 100 -9.30 0.71 -10.44
CA LYS A 100 -9.12 0.65 -11.89
C LYS A 100 -9.40 1.98 -12.60
N GLY A 101 -10.27 2.83 -12.01
CA GLY A 101 -10.55 4.20 -12.50
C GLY A 101 -9.85 5.32 -11.72
N ASN A 102 -9.47 5.06 -10.46
CA ASN A 102 -9.07 6.08 -9.50
C ASN A 102 -7.55 6.10 -9.17
N LYS A 103 -6.74 5.34 -9.90
CA LYS A 103 -5.29 5.26 -9.67
C LYS A 103 -4.58 6.61 -9.77
N GLY A 104 -4.96 7.44 -10.74
CA GLY A 104 -4.37 8.76 -10.93
C GLY A 104 -4.63 9.70 -9.76
N ARG A 105 -5.85 9.66 -9.19
CA ARG A 105 -6.23 10.45 -8.00
C ARG A 105 -5.40 10.02 -6.78
N LEU A 106 -5.28 8.70 -6.55
CA LEU A 106 -4.48 8.17 -5.45
C LEU A 106 -2.99 8.46 -5.66
N PHE A 107 -2.48 8.31 -6.89
CA PHE A 107 -1.09 8.64 -7.22
C PHE A 107 -0.78 10.11 -6.94
N TYR A 108 -1.68 11.03 -7.30
CA TYR A 108 -1.52 12.45 -7.00
C TYR A 108 -1.47 12.72 -5.49
N ILE A 109 -2.31 12.04 -4.71
CA ILE A 109 -2.28 12.12 -3.24
C ILE A 109 -0.90 11.68 -2.71
N TYR A 110 -0.38 10.53 -3.15
CA TYR A 110 0.94 10.08 -2.73
C TYR A 110 2.06 11.02 -3.17
N LEU A 111 1.98 11.57 -4.39
CA LEU A 111 2.94 12.54 -4.90
C LEU A 111 2.96 13.82 -4.04
N SER A 112 1.78 14.28 -3.63
CA SER A 112 1.63 15.44 -2.73
C SER A 112 2.29 15.20 -1.36
N PHE A 113 2.33 13.94 -0.90
CA PHE A 113 2.97 13.59 0.36
C PHE A 113 4.48 13.39 0.27
N ILE A 114 5.08 13.30 -0.93
CA ILE A 114 6.53 13.12 -1.10
C ILE A 114 7.31 14.26 -0.43
N GLY A 115 6.87 15.50 -0.61
CA GLY A 115 7.50 16.66 0.02
C GLY A 115 7.49 16.57 1.56
N LEU A 116 6.36 16.14 2.12
CA LEU A 116 6.22 15.92 3.57
C LEU A 116 7.07 14.74 4.06
N GLN A 117 7.21 13.68 3.27
CA GLN A 117 8.08 12.55 3.59
C GLN A 117 9.56 12.95 3.61
N ILE A 118 10.01 13.79 2.67
CA ILE A 118 11.38 14.35 2.66
C ILE A 118 11.59 15.19 3.91
N LEU A 119 10.61 16.01 4.30
CA LEU A 119 10.68 16.82 5.52
C LEU A 119 10.77 15.92 6.77
N CYS A 120 10.04 14.81 6.79
CA CYS A 120 10.13 13.81 7.87
C CYS A 120 11.52 13.19 7.95
N MET A 121 12.17 12.89 6.84
CA MET A 121 13.54 12.39 6.81
C MET A 121 14.53 13.43 7.34
N LEU A 122 14.39 14.69 6.95
CA LEU A 122 15.24 15.78 7.43
C LEU A 122 15.07 16.06 8.94
N SER A 123 13.88 15.82 9.49
CA SER A 123 13.60 15.94 10.93
C SER A 123 13.94 14.69 11.74
N LEU A 124 14.80 13.80 11.21
CA LEU A 124 15.18 12.52 11.85
C LEU A 124 13.96 11.64 12.23
N GLY A 125 12.88 11.77 11.48
CA GLY A 125 11.65 10.99 11.68
C GLY A 125 10.63 11.61 12.64
N ILE A 126 10.98 12.69 13.37
CA ILE A 126 10.05 13.32 14.33
C ILE A 126 8.79 13.84 13.60
N GLY A 127 8.93 14.38 12.40
CA GLY A 127 7.82 14.85 11.56
C GLY A 127 6.79 13.76 11.22
N SER A 128 7.19 12.50 11.23
CA SER A 128 6.31 11.36 10.92
C SER A 128 5.12 11.24 11.89
N LEU A 129 5.29 11.65 13.16
CA LEU A 129 4.22 11.62 14.18
C LEU A 129 2.99 12.47 13.76
N TRP A 130 3.22 13.52 12.98
CA TRP A 130 2.14 14.38 12.45
C TRP A 130 1.72 13.98 11.04
N VAL A 131 2.66 13.56 10.20
CA VAL A 131 2.39 13.23 8.80
C VAL A 131 1.61 11.92 8.67
N TYR A 132 1.89 10.90 9.49
CA TYR A 132 1.15 9.63 9.45
C TYR A 132 -0.36 9.77 9.74
N PRO A 133 -0.80 10.42 10.83
CA PRO A 133 -2.23 10.59 11.08
C PRO A 133 -2.90 11.43 9.99
N TYR A 134 -2.22 12.45 9.46
CA TYR A 134 -2.74 13.26 8.36
C TYR A 134 -2.90 12.45 7.07
N GLN A 135 -1.91 11.64 6.72
CA GLN A 135 -1.96 10.75 5.56
C GLN A 135 -3.07 9.70 5.70
N SER A 136 -3.23 9.14 6.88
CA SER A 136 -4.30 8.15 7.15
C SER A 136 -5.69 8.77 6.97
N GLN A 137 -5.91 9.98 7.47
CA GLN A 137 -7.18 10.69 7.29
C GLN A 137 -7.46 11.01 5.83
N THR A 138 -6.47 11.44 5.07
CA THR A 138 -6.61 11.70 3.63
C THR A 138 -7.00 10.44 2.87
N LEU A 139 -6.43 9.30 3.21
CA LEU A 139 -6.79 8.01 2.60
C LEU A 139 -8.22 7.56 2.96
N VAL A 140 -8.67 7.82 4.19
CA VAL A 140 -10.07 7.56 4.60
C VAL A 140 -11.05 8.41 3.81
N ILE A 141 -10.76 9.71 3.66
CA ILE A 141 -11.61 10.62 2.87
C ILE A 141 -11.65 10.17 1.41
N PHE A 142 -10.50 9.82 0.84
CA PHE A 142 -10.42 9.27 -0.51
C PHE A 142 -11.23 7.99 -0.67
N TYR A 143 -11.17 7.08 0.32
CA TYR A 143 -11.97 5.85 0.33
C TYR A 143 -13.47 6.15 0.31
N LEU A 144 -13.93 7.04 1.19
CA LEU A 144 -15.35 7.42 1.28
C LEU A 144 -15.86 8.06 -0.01
N ASP A 145 -15.03 8.90 -0.65
CA ASP A 145 -15.34 9.56 -1.90
C ASP A 145 -15.50 8.54 -3.05
N VAL A 146 -14.55 7.62 -3.18
CA VAL A 146 -14.54 6.62 -4.24
C VAL A 146 -15.62 5.55 -4.03
N VAL A 147 -15.90 5.15 -2.80
CA VAL A 147 -16.99 4.20 -2.49
C VAL A 147 -18.36 4.85 -2.66
N GLY A 148 -18.50 6.14 -2.34
CA GLY A 148 -19.73 6.89 -2.58
C GLY A 148 -20.07 7.09 -4.07
N GLU A 149 -19.07 7.03 -4.96
CA GLU A 149 -19.24 7.08 -6.41
C GLU A 149 -19.65 5.73 -7.05
N ILE A 150 -19.65 4.62 -6.27
CA ILE A 150 -20.02 3.29 -6.78
C ILE A 150 -21.56 3.18 -6.81
N PRO A 151 -22.16 2.86 -7.98
CA PRO A 151 -23.59 2.55 -8.04
C PRO A 151 -23.92 1.38 -7.12
N SER A 152 -25.05 1.49 -6.39
CA SER A 152 -25.53 0.53 -5.39
C SER A 152 -25.73 -0.93 -5.86
N ASN A 153 -25.45 -1.21 -7.12
CA ASN A 153 -25.59 -2.53 -7.75
C ASN A 153 -24.44 -3.49 -7.47
N ILE A 154 -23.40 -3.06 -6.71
CA ILE A 154 -22.21 -3.86 -6.41
C ILE A 154 -22.06 -4.10 -4.89
N SER A 155 -23.00 -3.59 -4.09
CA SER A 155 -23.06 -3.80 -2.64
C SER A 155 -23.83 -5.09 -2.29
#